data_bc535714ad853227034cd2b7d29dd6a3
#
_entry.id   bc535714ad853227034cd2b7d29dd6a3
#
_cell.length_a   1.000
_cell.length_b   1.000
_cell.length_c   1.000
_cell.angle_alpha   90.00
_cell.angle_beta   90.00
_cell.angle_gamma   90.00
#
_symmetry.space_group_name_H-M   'P 1'
#
loop_
_entity.id
_entity.type
_entity.pdbx_description
1 polymer ?
#
loop_
_entity_poly.entity_id
_entity_poly.type
_entity_poly.pdbx_seq_one_letter_code
_entity_poly.pdbx_strand_id
1 'polypeptide(L)'
;PHAGVALFDRVPQGVRLTDAGARLFASAHGALLDIAQTLDALRPASAAGALTLSTTHSFAALWLVPRLGRFYQAYPQYQLRLQAQAETIDLLQDASVDVAIRYSRQRYPMLHAACTLHERFGVYGAPAVVAQARRARPALVTVRWRDSALYDEGWLQWCEAAGLPAWRKPAALHAYAEEHYALQAAIAGQGLVLASSVMVSDSVAAGTLVPLRSEVSVAGAAYTALCAPGRERHPPVKAFLAWLRQEFK
;
A
#
# COMPACT_ATOMS: atom_id res chain seq x y z
N PRO A 1 41.62 4.91 8.27
CA PRO A 1 40.57 4.03 7.73
C PRO A 1 40.85 2.60 8.20
N HIS A 2 40.10 2.11 9.21
CA HIS A 2 40.34 0.77 9.78
C HIS A 2 39.82 -0.38 8.90
N ALA A 3 38.95 -0.06 7.87
CA ALA A 3 38.38 -1.06 6.97
C ALA A 3 39.24 -1.39 5.74
N GLY A 4 40.34 -0.67 5.50
CA GLY A 4 41.23 -0.86 4.32
C GLY A 4 40.63 -0.49 2.96
N VAL A 5 39.32 -0.14 2.92
CA VAL A 5 38.58 0.24 1.72
C VAL A 5 37.72 1.48 2.01
N ALA A 6 37.42 2.28 0.98
CA ALA A 6 36.52 3.41 1.12
C ALA A 6 35.08 2.91 1.30
N LEU A 7 34.38 3.42 2.32
CA LEU A 7 33.00 3.08 2.62
C LEU A 7 32.01 4.10 2.07
N PHE A 8 32.50 5.29 1.73
CA PHE A 8 31.69 6.42 1.25
C PHE A 8 32.35 7.08 0.05
N ASP A 9 31.55 7.46 -0.94
CA ASP A 9 31.91 8.35 -2.04
C ASP A 9 31.36 9.75 -1.78
N ARG A 10 32.17 10.78 -2.06
CA ARG A 10 31.72 12.18 -2.07
C ARG A 10 31.02 12.46 -3.39
N VAL A 11 29.79 12.95 -3.34
CA VAL A 11 29.00 13.37 -4.48
C VAL A 11 28.58 14.83 -4.30
N PRO A 12 28.26 15.58 -5.35
CA PRO A 12 27.90 17.01 -5.23
C PRO A 12 26.74 17.29 -4.24
N GLN A 13 25.87 16.30 -4.01
CA GLN A 13 24.70 16.40 -3.13
C GLN A 13 24.94 15.79 -1.73
N GLY A 14 26.19 15.45 -1.35
CA GLY A 14 26.50 14.87 -0.05
C GLY A 14 27.41 13.65 -0.10
N VAL A 15 27.04 12.58 0.56
CA VAL A 15 27.81 11.32 0.67
C VAL A 15 26.96 10.15 0.26
N ARG A 16 27.52 9.21 -0.52
CA ARG A 16 26.89 7.95 -0.91
C ARG A 16 27.73 6.79 -0.43
N LEU A 17 27.07 5.68 -0.06
CA LEU A 17 27.78 4.45 0.27
C LEU A 17 28.40 3.82 -0.99
N THR A 18 29.64 3.35 -0.85
CA THR A 18 30.23 2.41 -1.82
C THR A 18 29.60 1.01 -1.67
N ASP A 19 29.89 0.06 -2.56
CA ASP A 19 29.47 -1.34 -2.40
C ASP A 19 30.00 -1.97 -1.12
N ALA A 20 31.23 -1.64 -0.72
CA ALA A 20 31.81 -2.05 0.55
C ALA A 20 31.09 -1.38 1.74
N GLY A 21 30.75 -0.11 1.61
CA GLY A 21 29.95 0.65 2.57
C GLY A 21 28.55 0.07 2.74
N ALA A 22 27.88 -0.28 1.65
CA ALA A 22 26.56 -0.89 1.69
C ALA A 22 26.57 -2.27 2.38
N ARG A 23 27.58 -3.10 2.12
CA ARG A 23 27.74 -4.41 2.80
C ARG A 23 28.00 -4.24 4.28
N LEU A 24 28.89 -3.33 4.69
CA LEU A 24 29.16 -3.06 6.10
C LEU A 24 27.93 -2.50 6.80
N PHE A 25 27.22 -1.58 6.16
CA PHE A 25 25.98 -1.02 6.69
C PHE A 25 24.93 -2.11 6.92
N ALA A 26 24.70 -3.01 5.97
CA ALA A 26 23.75 -4.10 6.12
C ALA A 26 24.12 -5.02 7.30
N SER A 27 25.41 -5.36 7.46
CA SER A 27 25.89 -6.19 8.57
C SER A 27 25.77 -5.48 9.93
N ALA A 28 26.20 -4.21 10.01
CA ALA A 28 26.11 -3.44 11.25
C ALA A 28 24.66 -3.18 11.65
N HIS A 29 23.81 -2.83 10.69
CA HIS A 29 22.38 -2.62 10.91
C HIS A 29 21.69 -3.91 11.39
N GLY A 30 21.99 -5.06 10.77
CA GLY A 30 21.49 -6.36 11.20
C GLY A 30 21.90 -6.69 12.63
N ALA A 31 23.18 -6.49 12.98
CA ALA A 31 23.67 -6.73 14.34
C ALA A 31 23.01 -5.82 15.39
N LEU A 32 22.81 -4.55 15.08
CA LEU A 32 22.09 -3.60 15.96
C LEU A 32 20.63 -3.98 16.14
N LEU A 33 19.98 -4.46 15.08
CA LEU A 33 18.61 -4.98 15.16
C LEU A 33 18.53 -6.24 16.02
N ASP A 34 19.47 -7.17 15.91
CA ASP A 34 19.53 -8.38 16.74
C ASP A 34 19.71 -8.02 18.23
N ILE A 35 20.55 -7.01 18.53
CA ILE A 35 20.69 -6.47 19.89
C ILE A 35 19.38 -5.84 20.36
N ALA A 36 18.75 -5.01 19.55
CA ALA A 36 17.47 -4.39 19.90
C ALA A 36 16.38 -5.44 20.14
N GLN A 37 16.32 -6.50 19.33
CA GLN A 37 15.39 -7.62 19.49
C GLN A 37 15.63 -8.36 20.81
N THR A 38 16.91 -8.58 21.16
CA THR A 38 17.26 -9.22 22.43
C THR A 38 16.82 -8.38 23.63
N LEU A 39 17.02 -7.06 23.55
CA LEU A 39 16.56 -6.12 24.57
C LEU A 39 15.04 -6.09 24.68
N ASP A 40 14.32 -6.13 23.55
CA ASP A 40 12.85 -6.20 23.51
C ASP A 40 12.33 -7.52 24.09
N ALA A 41 13.02 -8.64 23.84
CA ALA A 41 12.67 -9.94 24.42
C ALA A 41 12.87 -10.00 25.95
N LEU A 42 13.76 -9.17 26.48
CA LEU A 42 13.98 -9.03 27.92
C LEU A 42 12.97 -8.10 28.61
N ARG A 43 12.16 -7.37 27.85
CA ARG A 43 11.09 -6.53 28.40
C ARG A 43 9.89 -7.37 28.86
N PRO A 44 9.07 -6.87 29.81
CA PRO A 44 7.85 -7.55 30.23
C PRO A 44 6.96 -7.93 29.06
N ALA A 45 6.29 -9.07 29.12
CA ALA A 45 5.50 -9.67 28.05
C ALA A 45 4.46 -8.74 27.35
N SER A 46 4.03 -7.66 28.01
CA SER A 46 3.13 -6.65 27.44
C SER A 46 3.76 -5.81 26.29
N ALA A 47 5.08 -5.77 26.20
CA ALA A 47 5.80 -5.04 25.14
C ALA A 47 6.36 -5.97 24.05
N ALA A 48 6.63 -7.24 24.38
CA ALA A 48 7.26 -8.20 23.47
C ALA A 48 6.35 -8.67 22.31
N GLY A 49 5.05 -8.43 22.39
CA GLY A 49 4.06 -8.83 21.38
C GLY A 49 3.54 -7.72 20.45
N ALA A 50 4.07 -6.51 20.56
CA ALA A 50 3.59 -5.39 19.75
C ALA A 50 4.28 -5.32 18.38
N LEU A 51 3.50 -5.02 17.35
CA LEU A 51 3.94 -4.80 15.96
C LEU A 51 3.41 -3.46 15.49
N THR A 52 4.27 -2.58 15.02
CA THR A 52 3.86 -1.31 14.41
C THR A 52 3.89 -1.41 12.90
N LEU A 53 2.74 -1.20 12.27
CA LEU A 53 2.56 -1.21 10.83
C LEU A 53 2.26 0.19 10.31
N SER A 54 2.96 0.62 9.26
CA SER A 54 2.68 1.86 8.52
C SER A 54 2.14 1.55 7.13
N THR A 55 1.07 2.25 6.72
CA THR A 55 0.50 2.13 5.37
C THR A 55 -0.31 3.38 5.00
N THR A 56 -0.87 3.43 3.78
CA THR A 56 -1.76 4.52 3.35
C THR A 56 -3.13 4.42 4.03
N HIS A 57 -3.83 5.56 4.15
CA HIS A 57 -5.16 5.61 4.77
C HIS A 57 -6.16 4.69 4.07
N SER A 58 -6.20 4.72 2.74
CA SER A 58 -7.16 3.93 1.96
C SER A 58 -6.87 2.43 2.07
N PHE A 59 -5.60 2.00 2.01
CA PHE A 59 -5.25 0.59 2.20
C PHE A 59 -5.60 0.10 3.60
N ALA A 60 -5.31 0.92 4.62
CA ALA A 60 -5.70 0.60 5.99
C ALA A 60 -7.20 0.38 6.12
N ALA A 61 -8.01 1.36 5.67
CA ALA A 61 -9.45 1.36 5.86
C ALA A 61 -10.18 0.30 5.04
N LEU A 62 -9.81 0.15 3.77
CA LEU A 62 -10.59 -0.64 2.81
C LEU A 62 -10.12 -2.09 2.70
N TRP A 63 -8.85 -2.35 2.93
CA TRP A 63 -8.33 -3.71 2.70
C TRP A 63 -7.81 -4.36 3.98
N LEU A 64 -6.98 -3.65 4.76
CA LEU A 64 -6.26 -4.27 5.87
C LEU A 64 -7.17 -4.47 7.10
N VAL A 65 -7.81 -3.41 7.60
CA VAL A 65 -8.64 -3.46 8.82
C VAL A 65 -9.76 -4.50 8.72
N PRO A 66 -10.50 -4.62 7.59
CA PRO A 66 -11.51 -5.68 7.45
C PRO A 66 -10.96 -7.10 7.60
N ARG A 67 -9.65 -7.32 7.33
CA ARG A 67 -8.99 -8.62 7.37
C ARG A 67 -8.26 -8.91 8.68
N LEU A 68 -7.98 -7.89 9.49
CA LEU A 68 -7.23 -8.05 10.75
C LEU A 68 -7.89 -9.00 11.77
N GLY A 69 -9.20 -9.17 11.71
CA GLY A 69 -9.90 -10.17 12.55
C GLY A 69 -9.32 -11.57 12.41
N ARG A 70 -8.94 -11.97 11.17
CA ARG A 70 -8.30 -13.27 10.92
C ARG A 70 -6.88 -13.35 11.46
N PHE A 71 -6.13 -12.23 11.40
CA PHE A 71 -4.81 -12.15 12.02
C PHE A 71 -4.89 -12.34 13.54
N TYR A 72 -5.80 -11.64 14.22
CA TYR A 72 -5.95 -11.76 15.68
C TYR A 72 -6.48 -13.13 16.13
N GLN A 73 -7.28 -13.79 15.31
CA GLN A 73 -7.69 -15.19 15.58
C GLN A 73 -6.51 -16.17 15.47
N ALA A 74 -5.65 -15.98 14.46
CA ALA A 74 -4.48 -16.85 14.25
C ALA A 74 -3.34 -16.58 15.24
N TYR A 75 -3.20 -15.32 15.69
CA TYR A 75 -2.09 -14.85 16.53
C TYR A 75 -2.58 -13.97 17.68
N PRO A 76 -3.37 -14.50 18.62
CA PRO A 76 -3.99 -13.70 19.70
C PRO A 76 -2.97 -13.08 20.68
N GLN A 77 -1.73 -13.59 20.70
CA GLN A 77 -0.65 -13.07 21.53
C GLN A 77 -0.02 -11.77 21.00
N TYR A 78 -0.31 -11.38 19.75
CA TYR A 78 0.29 -10.19 19.15
C TYR A 78 -0.69 -9.02 19.07
N GLN A 79 -0.17 -7.81 19.29
CA GLN A 79 -0.89 -6.55 19.16
C GLN A 79 -0.35 -5.75 17.97
N LEU A 80 -1.23 -5.31 17.09
CA LEU A 80 -0.88 -4.49 15.95
C LEU A 80 -1.22 -3.02 16.23
N ARG A 81 -0.23 -2.15 16.07
CA ARG A 81 -0.39 -0.69 16.09
C ARG A 81 -0.36 -0.21 14.64
N LEU A 82 -1.49 0.27 14.16
CA LEU A 82 -1.63 0.74 12.78
C LEU A 82 -1.40 2.25 12.71
N GLN A 83 -0.44 2.66 11.92
CA GLN A 83 -0.17 4.05 11.57
C GLN A 83 -0.54 4.26 10.10
N ALA A 84 -1.73 4.83 9.87
CA ALA A 84 -2.16 5.21 8.54
C ALA A 84 -1.69 6.64 8.26
N GLN A 85 -0.85 6.81 7.24
CA GLN A 85 -0.27 8.12 6.90
C GLN A 85 0.15 8.17 5.43
N ALA A 86 0.17 9.39 4.92
CA ALA A 86 0.56 9.65 3.54
C ALA A 86 2.07 9.75 3.37
N GLU A 87 2.83 10.11 4.42
CA GLU A 87 4.27 10.28 4.42
C GLU A 87 5.00 8.93 4.33
N THR A 88 6.11 8.93 3.59
CA THR A 88 6.99 7.76 3.52
C THR A 88 7.95 7.78 4.71
N ILE A 89 7.94 6.73 5.51
CA ILE A 89 8.89 6.53 6.61
C ILE A 89 10.15 5.85 6.06
N ASP A 90 11.31 6.32 6.45
CA ASP A 90 12.58 5.63 6.21
C ASP A 90 12.76 4.51 7.25
N LEU A 91 12.45 3.28 6.86
CA LEU A 91 12.53 2.09 7.72
C LEU A 91 13.96 1.74 8.16
N LEU A 92 14.98 2.35 7.55
CA LEU A 92 16.37 2.16 7.96
C LEU A 92 16.79 3.13 9.07
N GLN A 93 16.07 4.24 9.22
CA GLN A 93 16.35 5.26 10.23
C GLN A 93 15.33 5.28 11.36
N ASP A 94 14.07 4.91 11.07
CA ASP A 94 12.99 4.91 12.04
C ASP A 94 12.66 3.48 12.50
N ALA A 95 13.22 3.11 13.64
CA ALA A 95 12.96 1.81 14.27
C ALA A 95 11.59 1.69 14.96
N SER A 96 10.77 2.77 14.98
CA SER A 96 9.42 2.76 15.57
C SER A 96 8.40 2.01 14.73
N VAL A 97 8.71 1.79 13.43
CA VAL A 97 7.86 1.05 12.48
C VAL A 97 8.52 -0.26 12.10
N ASP A 98 7.82 -1.36 12.35
CA ASP A 98 8.31 -2.70 12.07
C ASP A 98 8.11 -3.12 10.61
N VAL A 99 6.94 -2.81 10.07
CA VAL A 99 6.56 -3.14 8.68
C VAL A 99 5.89 -1.93 8.04
N ALA A 100 6.22 -1.67 6.79
CA ALA A 100 5.51 -0.70 5.98
C ALA A 100 4.91 -1.37 4.74
N ILE A 101 3.64 -1.10 4.45
CA ILE A 101 3.03 -1.48 3.17
C ILE A 101 3.00 -0.25 2.30
N ARG A 102 3.71 -0.28 1.19
CA ARG A 102 3.90 0.87 0.30
C ARG A 102 3.38 0.58 -1.10
N TYR A 103 2.70 1.56 -1.64
CA TYR A 103 2.21 1.56 -3.01
C TYR A 103 3.24 2.22 -3.93
N SER A 104 3.82 1.46 -4.86
CA SER A 104 4.86 1.97 -5.75
C SER A 104 5.11 1.03 -6.94
N ARG A 105 5.66 1.62 -8.02
CA ARG A 105 6.31 0.88 -9.12
C ARG A 105 7.80 0.67 -8.89
N GLN A 106 8.36 1.29 -7.87
CA GLN A 106 9.80 1.24 -7.56
C GLN A 106 10.16 -0.05 -6.81
N ARG A 107 11.42 -0.45 -6.95
CA ARG A 107 12.01 -1.51 -6.13
C ARG A 107 12.67 -0.89 -4.90
N TYR A 108 12.79 -1.67 -3.85
CA TYR A 108 13.36 -1.27 -2.57
C TYR A 108 14.59 -2.12 -2.24
N PRO A 109 15.75 -1.91 -2.93
CA PRO A 109 16.90 -2.82 -2.86
C PRO A 109 17.56 -2.88 -1.47
N MET A 110 17.37 -1.85 -0.64
CA MET A 110 17.93 -1.78 0.71
C MET A 110 16.99 -2.34 1.79
N LEU A 111 15.76 -2.72 1.45
CA LEU A 111 14.76 -3.22 2.37
C LEU A 111 14.43 -4.68 2.06
N HIS A 112 13.98 -5.41 3.07
CA HIS A 112 13.40 -6.73 2.89
C HIS A 112 11.97 -6.59 2.34
N ALA A 113 11.76 -6.94 1.06
CA ALA A 113 10.45 -7.00 0.42
C ALA A 113 9.86 -8.41 0.63
N ALA A 114 8.88 -8.52 1.51
CA ALA A 114 8.35 -9.81 1.95
C ALA A 114 7.31 -10.40 1.00
N CYS A 115 6.38 -9.58 0.53
CA CYS A 115 5.33 -9.95 -0.42
C CYS A 115 4.79 -8.73 -1.14
N THR A 116 4.16 -8.96 -2.29
CA THR A 116 3.66 -7.90 -3.17
C THR A 116 2.27 -8.27 -3.68
N LEU A 117 1.35 -7.32 -3.63
CA LEU A 117 0.01 -7.40 -4.18
C LEU A 117 -0.11 -6.42 -5.34
N HIS A 118 -0.25 -6.94 -6.55
CA HIS A 118 -0.45 -6.15 -7.75
C HIS A 118 -1.90 -5.71 -7.87
N GLU A 119 -2.11 -4.47 -8.30
CA GLU A 119 -3.46 -3.98 -8.55
C GLU A 119 -3.70 -3.68 -10.03
N ARG A 120 -4.96 -3.60 -10.35
CA ARG A 120 -5.49 -3.07 -11.61
C ARG A 120 -6.58 -2.06 -11.29
N PHE A 121 -6.73 -1.07 -12.13
CA PHE A 121 -7.84 -0.12 -12.03
C PHE A 121 -8.97 -0.53 -12.94
N GLY A 122 -10.18 -0.50 -12.42
CA GLY A 122 -11.44 -0.65 -13.15
C GLY A 122 -12.38 0.49 -12.84
N VAL A 123 -13.49 0.58 -13.59
CA VAL A 123 -14.54 1.56 -13.33
C VAL A 123 -15.74 0.86 -12.69
N TYR A 124 -16.16 1.41 -11.56
CA TYR A 124 -17.22 0.86 -10.72
C TYR A 124 -18.24 1.92 -10.37
N GLY A 125 -19.42 1.49 -9.98
CA GLY A 125 -20.48 2.35 -9.45
C GLY A 125 -21.55 1.54 -8.73
N ALA A 126 -22.43 2.24 -8.03
CA ALA A 126 -23.63 1.60 -7.51
C ALA A 126 -24.45 0.98 -8.67
N PRO A 127 -25.13 -0.18 -8.46
CA PRO A 127 -25.84 -0.89 -9.53
C PRO A 127 -26.76 0.00 -10.37
N ALA A 128 -27.51 0.90 -9.73
CA ALA A 128 -28.40 1.83 -10.42
C ALA A 128 -27.65 2.83 -11.31
N VAL A 129 -26.48 3.34 -10.85
CA VAL A 129 -25.63 4.28 -11.61
C VAL A 129 -25.05 3.59 -12.83
N VAL A 130 -24.54 2.36 -12.67
CA VAL A 130 -24.01 1.57 -13.79
C VAL A 130 -25.07 1.27 -14.83
N ALA A 131 -26.30 0.94 -14.41
CA ALA A 131 -27.42 0.72 -15.34
C ALA A 131 -27.79 1.97 -16.15
N GLN A 132 -27.74 3.16 -15.53
CA GLN A 132 -27.99 4.44 -16.19
C GLN A 132 -26.84 4.87 -17.10
N ALA A 133 -25.60 4.61 -16.73
CA ALA A 133 -24.39 5.00 -17.46
C ALA A 133 -24.33 4.43 -18.88
N ARG A 134 -25.03 3.35 -19.16
CA ARG A 134 -25.19 2.77 -20.51
C ARG A 134 -26.01 3.63 -21.44
N ARG A 135 -26.82 4.59 -20.93
CA ARG A 135 -27.77 5.41 -21.65
C ARG A 135 -27.43 6.89 -21.69
N ALA A 136 -26.69 7.38 -20.72
CA ALA A 136 -26.35 8.79 -20.57
C ALA A 136 -24.87 8.93 -20.08
N ARG A 137 -24.32 10.13 -20.33
CA ARG A 137 -22.96 10.45 -19.84
C ARG A 137 -23.02 10.59 -18.30
N PRO A 138 -22.30 9.74 -17.54
CA PRO A 138 -22.36 9.76 -16.07
C PRO A 138 -21.55 10.91 -15.48
N ALA A 139 -21.84 11.24 -14.21
CA ALA A 139 -20.86 11.91 -13.35
C ALA A 139 -19.72 10.95 -13.02
N LEU A 140 -18.51 11.48 -12.93
CA LEU A 140 -17.32 10.72 -12.53
C LEU A 140 -16.87 11.15 -11.15
N VAL A 141 -16.37 10.18 -10.39
CA VAL A 141 -15.73 10.37 -9.11
C VAL A 141 -14.24 10.04 -9.28
N THR A 142 -13.37 10.93 -8.86
CA THR A 142 -11.92 10.76 -8.98
C THR A 142 -11.20 11.01 -7.66
N VAL A 143 -9.93 10.61 -7.63
CA VAL A 143 -9.04 10.85 -6.50
C VAL A 143 -7.95 11.83 -6.93
N ARG A 144 -7.75 12.88 -6.17
CA ARG A 144 -6.61 13.80 -6.29
C ARG A 144 -5.63 13.51 -5.15
N TRP A 145 -4.91 12.42 -5.31
CA TRP A 145 -3.98 11.97 -4.30
C TRP A 145 -2.63 12.69 -4.47
N ARG A 146 -2.38 13.69 -3.63
CA ARG A 146 -1.19 14.55 -3.70
C ARG A 146 -1.06 15.17 -5.11
N ASP A 147 0.17 15.33 -5.60
CA ASP A 147 0.47 15.80 -6.96
C ASP A 147 0.55 14.65 -7.98
N SER A 148 -0.14 13.53 -7.71
CA SER A 148 -0.09 12.35 -8.57
C SER A 148 -1.12 12.43 -9.67
N ALA A 149 -0.70 12.28 -10.92
CA ALA A 149 -1.55 12.14 -12.09
C ALA A 149 -2.15 10.73 -12.26
N LEU A 150 -1.92 9.82 -11.32
CA LEU A 150 -2.27 8.40 -11.42
C LEU A 150 -3.72 8.15 -11.85
N TYR A 151 -4.67 8.83 -11.20
CA TYR A 151 -6.10 8.65 -11.48
C TYR A 151 -6.51 9.33 -12.79
N ASP A 152 -5.95 10.48 -13.12
CA ASP A 152 -6.23 11.17 -14.38
C ASP A 152 -5.69 10.36 -15.56
N GLU A 153 -4.47 9.87 -15.48
CA GLU A 153 -3.89 8.96 -16.48
C GLU A 153 -4.67 7.65 -16.57
N GLY A 154 -5.03 7.07 -15.44
CA GLY A 154 -5.83 5.86 -15.35
C GLY A 154 -7.20 6.01 -16.01
N TRP A 155 -7.89 7.14 -15.81
CA TRP A 155 -9.14 7.46 -16.52
C TRP A 155 -8.95 7.55 -18.02
N LEU A 156 -7.91 8.24 -18.48
CA LEU A 156 -7.62 8.37 -19.92
C LEU A 156 -7.36 7.00 -20.56
N GLN A 157 -6.52 6.18 -19.94
CA GLN A 157 -6.19 4.83 -20.41
C GLN A 157 -7.43 3.91 -20.40
N TRP A 158 -8.22 3.98 -19.32
CA TRP A 158 -9.43 3.17 -19.23
C TRP A 158 -10.48 3.57 -20.27
N CYS A 159 -10.72 4.88 -20.48
CA CYS A 159 -11.65 5.37 -21.49
C CYS A 159 -11.25 4.92 -22.91
N GLU A 160 -9.95 4.89 -23.19
CA GLU A 160 -9.42 4.41 -24.46
C GLU A 160 -9.64 2.91 -24.62
N ALA A 161 -9.25 2.11 -23.62
CA ALA A 161 -9.44 0.66 -23.62
C ALA A 161 -10.91 0.24 -23.67
N ALA A 162 -11.79 1.03 -23.07
CA ALA A 162 -13.24 0.81 -23.08
C ALA A 162 -13.95 1.27 -24.38
N GLY A 163 -13.23 1.96 -25.28
CA GLY A 163 -13.86 2.57 -26.46
C GLY A 163 -14.83 3.69 -26.15
N LEU A 164 -14.60 4.43 -25.05
CA LEU A 164 -15.46 5.52 -24.56
C LEU A 164 -14.73 6.88 -24.52
N PRO A 165 -14.14 7.35 -25.65
CA PRO A 165 -13.33 8.57 -25.64
C PRO A 165 -14.13 9.83 -25.23
N ALA A 166 -15.43 9.82 -25.41
CA ALA A 166 -16.30 10.93 -25.01
C ALA A 166 -16.33 11.14 -23.47
N TRP A 167 -15.96 10.12 -22.70
CA TRP A 167 -15.97 10.18 -21.24
C TRP A 167 -14.72 10.86 -20.65
N ARG A 168 -13.74 11.20 -21.48
CA ARG A 168 -12.63 12.08 -21.09
C ARG A 168 -13.09 13.46 -20.60
N LYS A 169 -14.32 13.88 -21.04
CA LYS A 169 -14.99 15.10 -20.57
C LYS A 169 -16.31 14.69 -19.91
N PRO A 170 -16.33 14.38 -18.62
CA PRO A 170 -17.54 13.95 -17.94
C PRO A 170 -18.57 15.07 -17.82
N ALA A 171 -19.83 14.70 -17.53
CA ALA A 171 -20.91 15.66 -17.26
C ALA A 171 -20.63 16.44 -15.96
N ALA A 172 -20.10 15.76 -14.96
CA ALA A 172 -19.63 16.32 -13.70
C ALA A 172 -18.42 15.50 -13.20
N LEU A 173 -17.51 16.14 -12.46
CA LEU A 173 -16.34 15.50 -11.86
C LEU A 173 -16.29 15.86 -10.38
N HIS A 174 -16.44 14.85 -9.52
CA HIS A 174 -16.30 14.98 -8.07
C HIS A 174 -14.93 14.44 -7.65
N ALA A 175 -14.09 15.28 -7.04
CA ALA A 175 -12.73 14.93 -6.66
C ALA A 175 -12.59 14.82 -5.13
N TYR A 176 -11.96 13.75 -4.67
CA TYR A 176 -11.69 13.49 -3.26
C TYR A 176 -10.18 13.32 -3.04
N ALA A 177 -9.70 13.62 -1.84
CA ALA A 177 -8.28 13.50 -1.51
C ALA A 177 -7.83 12.04 -1.37
N GLU A 178 -8.74 11.15 -0.99
CA GLU A 178 -8.44 9.75 -0.67
C GLU A 178 -9.41 8.81 -1.38
N GLU A 179 -8.93 7.61 -1.76
CA GLU A 179 -9.73 6.64 -2.50
C GLU A 179 -10.92 6.11 -1.68
N HIS A 180 -10.77 5.96 -0.36
CA HIS A 180 -11.87 5.50 0.47
C HIS A 180 -13.05 6.49 0.50
N TYR A 181 -12.81 7.80 0.39
CA TYR A 181 -13.89 8.79 0.23
C TYR A 181 -14.54 8.69 -1.15
N ALA A 182 -13.72 8.51 -2.19
CA ALA A 182 -14.24 8.35 -3.55
C ALA A 182 -15.12 7.10 -3.68
N LEU A 183 -14.73 5.99 -3.05
CA LEU A 183 -15.55 4.77 -3.03
C LEU A 183 -16.86 4.97 -2.26
N GLN A 184 -16.86 5.67 -1.13
CA GLN A 184 -18.09 6.00 -0.40
C GLN A 184 -19.02 6.88 -1.24
N ALA A 185 -18.49 7.85 -1.98
CA ALA A 185 -19.29 8.67 -2.90
C ALA A 185 -19.92 7.83 -4.02
N ALA A 186 -19.17 6.88 -4.58
CA ALA A 186 -19.68 5.98 -5.61
C ALA A 186 -20.75 5.01 -5.07
N ILE A 187 -20.58 4.48 -3.86
CA ILE A 187 -21.59 3.65 -3.16
C ILE A 187 -22.86 4.46 -2.92
N ALA A 188 -22.72 5.73 -2.54
CA ALA A 188 -23.86 6.66 -2.37
C ALA A 188 -24.51 7.11 -3.69
N GLY A 189 -24.05 6.61 -4.85
CA GLY A 189 -24.64 6.86 -6.14
C GLY A 189 -24.25 8.21 -6.78
N GLN A 190 -23.19 8.87 -6.30
CA GLN A 190 -22.77 10.19 -6.83
C GLN A 190 -22.13 10.12 -8.22
N GLY A 191 -21.75 8.93 -8.70
CA GLY A 191 -21.16 8.74 -10.02
C GLY A 191 -20.39 7.44 -10.15
N LEU A 192 -19.66 7.31 -11.26
CA LEU A 192 -18.73 6.20 -11.49
C LEU A 192 -17.34 6.57 -10.99
N VAL A 193 -16.66 5.63 -10.36
CA VAL A 193 -15.30 5.81 -9.84
C VAL A 193 -14.32 4.91 -10.57
N LEU A 194 -13.16 5.44 -10.94
CA LEU A 194 -11.99 4.62 -11.27
C LEU A 194 -11.34 4.21 -9.95
N ALA A 195 -11.31 2.91 -9.68
CA ALA A 195 -10.86 2.40 -8.39
C ALA A 195 -9.94 1.19 -8.54
N SER A 196 -9.07 1.02 -7.54
CA SER A 196 -8.20 -0.13 -7.36
C SER A 196 -9.00 -1.42 -7.17
N SER A 197 -8.65 -2.48 -7.89
CA SER A 197 -9.20 -3.82 -7.72
C SER A 197 -9.03 -4.35 -6.29
N VAL A 198 -7.98 -3.90 -5.61
CA VAL A 198 -7.67 -4.24 -4.22
C VAL A 198 -8.63 -3.54 -3.26
N MET A 199 -8.78 -2.22 -3.43
CA MET A 199 -9.60 -1.39 -2.54
C MET A 199 -11.10 -1.63 -2.69
N VAL A 200 -11.55 -1.96 -3.90
CA VAL A 200 -12.97 -2.15 -4.20
C VAL A 200 -13.46 -3.57 -3.90
N SER A 201 -12.56 -4.52 -3.60
CA SER A 201 -12.84 -5.96 -3.51
C SER A 201 -14.03 -6.31 -2.63
N ASP A 202 -14.07 -5.76 -1.42
CA ASP A 202 -15.12 -6.04 -0.44
C ASP A 202 -16.47 -5.41 -0.85
N SER A 203 -16.43 -4.21 -1.46
CA SER A 203 -17.64 -3.55 -1.99
C SER A 203 -18.24 -4.30 -3.18
N VAL A 204 -17.39 -4.89 -4.02
CA VAL A 204 -17.84 -5.75 -5.13
C VAL A 204 -18.39 -7.07 -4.61
N ALA A 205 -17.72 -7.70 -3.65
CA ALA A 205 -18.20 -8.94 -3.02
C ALA A 205 -19.55 -8.72 -2.33
N ALA A 206 -19.77 -7.57 -1.71
CA ALA A 206 -21.05 -7.19 -1.08
C ALA A 206 -22.12 -6.71 -2.08
N GLY A 207 -21.78 -6.53 -3.37
CA GLY A 207 -22.69 -6.03 -4.39
C GLY A 207 -23.06 -4.55 -4.27
N THR A 208 -22.40 -3.79 -3.39
CA THR A 208 -22.62 -2.34 -3.21
C THR A 208 -22.03 -1.52 -4.36
N LEU A 209 -20.96 -2.04 -4.96
CA LEU A 209 -20.40 -1.57 -6.21
C LEU A 209 -20.36 -2.71 -7.23
N VAL A 210 -20.61 -2.38 -8.48
CA VAL A 210 -20.47 -3.32 -9.60
C VAL A 210 -19.59 -2.73 -10.68
N PRO A 211 -18.81 -3.55 -11.42
CA PRO A 211 -17.99 -3.04 -12.50
C PRO A 211 -18.86 -2.62 -13.67
N LEU A 212 -18.49 -1.51 -14.32
CA LEU A 212 -19.15 -1.06 -15.54
C LEU A 212 -18.81 -1.97 -16.73
N ARG A 213 -17.55 -2.32 -16.86
CA ARG A 213 -16.98 -3.25 -17.85
C ARG A 213 -15.91 -4.09 -17.16
N SER A 214 -16.29 -5.28 -16.73
CA SER A 214 -15.40 -6.18 -16.00
C SER A 214 -14.20 -6.66 -16.82
N GLU A 215 -14.34 -6.68 -18.15
CA GLU A 215 -13.30 -7.06 -19.09
C GLU A 215 -12.24 -5.96 -19.33
N VAL A 216 -12.54 -4.70 -18.92
CA VAL A 216 -11.64 -3.56 -19.13
C VAL A 216 -11.00 -3.16 -17.82
N SER A 217 -9.67 -3.26 -17.76
CA SER A 217 -8.87 -2.77 -16.63
C SER A 217 -7.52 -2.28 -17.08
N VAL A 218 -6.96 -1.31 -16.37
CA VAL A 218 -5.62 -0.76 -16.62
C VAL A 218 -4.68 -1.13 -15.48
N ALA A 219 -3.38 -1.26 -15.80
CA ALA A 219 -2.39 -1.65 -14.80
C ALA A 219 -2.13 -0.51 -13.81
N GLY A 220 -2.17 -0.83 -12.53
CA GLY A 220 -1.72 0.02 -11.44
C GLY A 220 -0.24 -0.20 -11.09
N ALA A 221 0.12 0.14 -9.86
CA ALA A 221 1.38 -0.23 -9.25
C ALA A 221 1.19 -1.49 -8.37
N ALA A 222 1.94 -1.60 -7.29
CA ALA A 222 1.79 -2.70 -6.36
C ALA A 222 1.92 -2.24 -4.91
N TYR A 223 1.20 -2.91 -4.01
CA TYR A 223 1.40 -2.81 -2.59
C TYR A 223 2.48 -3.80 -2.16
N THR A 224 3.60 -3.31 -1.65
CA THR A 224 4.71 -4.16 -1.20
C THR A 224 4.88 -4.02 0.32
N ALA A 225 4.90 -5.15 1.01
CA ALA A 225 5.22 -5.20 2.42
C ALA A 225 6.74 -5.20 2.61
N LEU A 226 7.24 -4.22 3.33
CA LEU A 226 8.63 -3.90 3.52
C LEU A 226 8.99 -3.87 4.99
N CYS A 227 10.18 -4.33 5.34
CA CYS A 227 10.79 -4.08 6.64
C CYS A 227 12.31 -3.87 6.50
N ALA A 228 12.95 -3.35 7.54
CA ALA A 228 14.39 -3.29 7.59
C ALA A 228 14.98 -4.72 7.56
N PRO A 229 16.15 -4.94 6.89
CA PRO A 229 16.79 -6.25 6.84
C PRO A 229 17.04 -6.82 8.26
N GLY A 230 16.67 -8.09 8.48
CA GLY A 230 16.73 -8.75 9.79
C GLY A 230 15.43 -8.64 10.59
N ARG A 231 14.63 -7.58 10.40
CA ARG A 231 13.37 -7.39 11.14
C ARG A 231 12.32 -8.46 10.82
N GLU A 232 12.39 -9.08 9.65
CA GLU A 232 11.53 -10.19 9.23
C GLU A 232 11.67 -11.44 10.13
N ARG A 233 12.73 -11.53 10.94
CA ARG A 233 12.97 -12.63 11.89
C ARG A 233 12.28 -12.40 13.22
N HIS A 234 11.95 -11.17 13.57
CA HIS A 234 11.25 -10.85 14.81
C HIS A 234 9.88 -11.55 14.87
N PRO A 235 9.54 -12.28 15.94
CA PRO A 235 8.37 -13.18 15.96
C PRO A 235 7.05 -12.53 15.54
N PRO A 236 6.61 -11.35 16.04
CA PRO A 236 5.38 -10.71 15.59
C PRO A 236 5.45 -10.26 14.12
N VAL A 237 6.60 -9.79 13.63
CA VAL A 237 6.80 -9.39 12.23
C VAL A 237 6.71 -10.63 11.33
N LYS A 238 7.41 -11.71 11.68
CA LYS A 238 7.37 -12.98 10.95
C LYS A 238 5.94 -13.53 10.84
N ALA A 239 5.20 -13.51 11.93
CA ALA A 239 3.80 -13.96 11.96
C ALA A 239 2.92 -13.10 11.05
N PHE A 240 3.03 -11.77 11.15
CA PHE A 240 2.28 -10.84 10.30
C PHE A 240 2.60 -11.01 8.81
N LEU A 241 3.88 -11.09 8.44
CA LEU A 241 4.29 -11.28 7.05
C LEU A 241 3.85 -12.65 6.50
N ALA A 242 3.83 -13.69 7.33
CA ALA A 242 3.32 -15.01 6.94
C ALA A 242 1.81 -14.98 6.67
N TRP A 243 1.05 -14.33 7.54
CA TRP A 243 -0.38 -14.10 7.35
C TRP A 243 -0.65 -13.24 6.11
N LEU A 244 0.06 -12.14 5.95
CA LEU A 244 -0.14 -11.21 4.83
C LEU A 244 0.13 -11.87 3.46
N ARG A 245 1.13 -12.78 3.38
CA ARG A 245 1.38 -13.59 2.16
C ARG A 245 0.20 -14.48 1.77
N GLN A 246 -0.60 -14.91 2.74
CA GLN A 246 -1.79 -15.70 2.46
C GLN A 246 -2.94 -14.82 1.98
N GLU A 247 -3.08 -13.62 2.55
CA GLU A 247 -4.09 -12.64 2.17
C GLU A 247 -3.82 -11.98 0.80
N PHE A 248 -2.58 -11.96 0.34
CA PHE A 248 -2.15 -11.39 -0.96
C PHE A 248 -2.28 -12.38 -2.13
N LYS A 249 -2.82 -13.58 -1.88
CA LYS A 249 -3.12 -14.56 -2.94
C LYS A 249 -4.51 -14.33 -3.54
#